data_3eff5a12ffef2f178f32078c362b00fd
#
_entry.id   3eff5a12ffef2f178f32078c362b00fd
#
_cell.length_a   1.000
_cell.length_b   1.000
_cell.length_c   1.000
_cell.angle_alpha   90.00
_cell.angle_beta   90.00
_cell.angle_gamma   90.00
#
_symmetry.space_group_name_H-M   'P 1'
#
loop_
_entity.id
_entity.type
_entity.pdbx_description
1 polymer ?
#
loop_
_entity_poly.entity_id
_entity_poly.type
_entity_poly.pdbx_seq_one_letter_code
_entity_poly.pdbx_strand_id
1 'polypeptide(L)'
;MSTIFNAVGRPHVKSIRQIEVLIVQSNPADTLLTIEALKAAGLTNGLRCVSEGKDALEYMLRKGPHANVPIPDLIFLDLSQPRMASLEVLKIVRSTPALTHIPIVVAAGSDDPQFVRSVYALNGNCFIRKPGELEEFARFIDTCYKFWRGVVTLAPRHPKTALEMASRGQSIQKFSKTKSTDAPTASRRLN
;
A
#
# COMPACT_ATOMS: atom_id res chain seq x y z
N MET A 1 -47.96 13.77 32.64
CA MET A 1 -47.55 13.38 31.27
C MET A 1 -46.12 13.85 31.09
N SER A 2 -45.23 12.89 31.17
CA SER A 2 -43.78 13.15 31.28
C SER A 2 -43.14 13.32 29.90
N THR A 3 -42.40 14.39 29.78
CA THR A 3 -41.62 14.74 28.63
C THR A 3 -40.35 13.87 28.55
N ILE A 4 -40.32 12.93 27.63
CA ILE A 4 -39.12 12.17 27.29
C ILE A 4 -38.73 12.57 25.87
N PHE A 5 -38.04 13.67 25.74
CA PHE A 5 -37.28 14.00 24.50
C PHE A 5 -36.15 14.97 24.89
N ASN A 6 -35.00 14.43 25.25
CA ASN A 6 -33.75 15.13 25.10
C ASN A 6 -32.55 14.17 25.27
N ALA A 7 -32.24 13.45 24.22
CA ALA A 7 -30.92 12.87 24.00
C ALA A 7 -30.70 12.58 22.50
N VAL A 8 -30.98 13.56 21.66
CA VAL A 8 -30.37 13.54 20.33
C VAL A 8 -28.95 14.06 20.54
N GLY A 9 -28.05 13.11 20.76
CA GLY A 9 -26.62 13.42 20.80
C GLY A 9 -26.27 14.20 19.55
N ARG A 10 -25.61 15.35 19.72
CA ARG A 10 -25.06 16.13 18.63
C ARG A 10 -24.26 15.15 17.76
N PRO A 11 -24.43 15.13 16.44
CA PRO A 11 -23.60 14.31 15.60
C PRO A 11 -22.15 14.68 15.91
N HIS A 12 -21.39 13.72 16.39
CA HIS A 12 -19.95 13.87 16.52
C HIS A 12 -19.46 14.16 15.10
N VAL A 13 -19.25 15.42 14.80
CA VAL A 13 -18.53 15.83 13.58
C VAL A 13 -17.12 15.31 13.83
N LYS A 14 -16.90 14.08 13.37
CA LYS A 14 -15.60 13.45 13.37
C LYS A 14 -14.71 14.42 12.59
N SER A 15 -13.82 15.12 13.26
CA SER A 15 -12.81 15.92 12.58
C SER A 15 -12.21 15.04 11.49
N ILE A 16 -12.51 15.35 10.22
CA ILE A 16 -12.08 14.53 9.10
C ILE A 16 -10.56 14.68 9.05
N ARG A 17 -9.86 13.70 9.65
CA ARG A 17 -8.41 13.64 9.63
C ARG A 17 -7.96 13.66 8.15
N GLN A 18 -7.03 14.54 7.86
CA GLN A 18 -6.36 14.51 6.57
C GLN A 18 -5.61 13.18 6.41
N ILE A 19 -5.88 12.46 5.32
CA ILE A 19 -5.23 11.20 5.03
C ILE A 19 -4.04 11.42 4.11
N GLU A 20 -2.97 10.62 4.32
CA GLU A 20 -1.82 10.56 3.43
C GLU A 20 -2.03 9.43 2.43
N VAL A 21 -1.99 9.75 1.16
CA VAL A 21 -2.17 8.80 0.05
C VAL A 21 -0.88 8.64 -0.71
N LEU A 22 -0.43 7.41 -0.86
CA LEU A 22 0.69 7.05 -1.72
C LEU A 22 0.16 6.41 -3.01
N ILE A 23 0.52 6.98 -4.15
CA ILE A 23 0.30 6.41 -5.47
C ILE A 23 1.60 5.74 -5.92
N VAL A 24 1.53 4.46 -6.28
CA VAL A 24 2.62 3.70 -6.89
C VAL A 24 2.21 3.38 -8.31
N GLN A 25 2.72 4.14 -9.28
CA GLN A 25 2.26 4.08 -10.67
C GLN A 25 3.34 4.55 -11.63
N SER A 26 3.67 3.72 -12.62
CA SER A 26 4.75 3.99 -13.58
C SER A 26 4.31 4.80 -14.81
N ASN A 27 3.02 4.78 -15.15
CA ASN A 27 2.49 5.54 -16.29
C ASN A 27 2.25 7.01 -15.90
N PRO A 28 2.95 7.99 -16.50
CA PRO A 28 2.78 9.40 -16.14
C PRO A 28 1.37 9.95 -16.43
N ALA A 29 0.73 9.51 -17.51
CA ALA A 29 -0.62 9.97 -17.88
C ALA A 29 -1.66 9.49 -16.84
N ASP A 30 -1.61 8.22 -16.48
CA ASP A 30 -2.46 7.65 -15.44
C ASP A 30 -2.19 8.29 -14.08
N THR A 31 -0.92 8.60 -13.79
CA THR A 31 -0.54 9.29 -12.55
C THR A 31 -1.17 10.67 -12.48
N LEU A 32 -1.08 11.46 -13.56
CA LEU A 32 -1.68 12.78 -13.62
C LEU A 32 -3.19 12.70 -13.44
N LEU A 33 -3.85 11.78 -14.14
CA LEU A 33 -5.30 11.59 -14.04
C LEU A 33 -5.73 11.19 -12.62
N THR A 34 -4.96 10.29 -11.98
CA THR A 34 -5.22 9.89 -10.59
C THR A 34 -5.07 11.07 -9.62
N ILE A 35 -4.04 11.90 -9.80
CA ILE A 35 -3.83 13.12 -9.00
C ILE A 35 -5.02 14.08 -9.14
N GLU A 36 -5.44 14.37 -10.37
CA GLU A 36 -6.53 15.31 -10.63
C GLU A 36 -7.88 14.77 -10.10
N ALA A 37 -8.16 13.48 -10.27
CA ALA A 37 -9.34 12.84 -9.71
C ALA A 37 -9.36 12.90 -8.17
N LEU A 38 -8.23 12.65 -7.49
CA LEU A 38 -8.11 12.75 -6.04
C LEU A 38 -8.28 14.18 -5.53
N LYS A 39 -7.71 15.17 -6.24
CA LYS A 39 -7.91 16.58 -5.92
C LYS A 39 -9.36 17.00 -6.06
N ALA A 40 -10.02 16.61 -7.17
CA ALA A 40 -11.45 16.86 -7.40
C ALA A 40 -12.33 16.20 -6.31
N ALA A 41 -11.92 15.03 -5.80
CA ALA A 41 -12.58 14.34 -4.69
C ALA A 41 -12.31 14.99 -3.31
N GLY A 42 -11.50 16.06 -3.26
CA GLY A 42 -11.21 16.83 -2.05
C GLY A 42 -9.94 16.44 -1.30
N LEU A 43 -9.02 15.72 -1.93
CA LEU A 43 -7.66 15.52 -1.39
C LEU A 43 -6.79 16.74 -1.72
N THR A 44 -6.73 17.69 -0.80
CA THR A 44 -5.99 18.94 -1.00
C THR A 44 -4.51 18.86 -0.65
N ASN A 45 -4.17 17.96 0.27
CA ASN A 45 -2.80 17.73 0.76
C ASN A 45 -2.59 16.25 1.07
N GLY A 46 -1.35 15.84 1.36
CA GLY A 46 -1.08 14.45 1.76
C GLY A 46 -1.01 13.47 0.59
N LEU A 47 -0.73 13.96 -0.62
CA LEU A 47 -0.55 13.12 -1.80
C LEU A 47 0.92 12.97 -2.14
N ARG A 48 1.35 11.73 -2.36
CA ARG A 48 2.68 11.38 -2.84
C ARG A 48 2.58 10.37 -3.97
N CYS A 49 3.48 10.51 -4.95
CA CYS A 49 3.56 9.62 -6.09
C CYS A 49 4.97 9.09 -6.23
N VAL A 50 5.08 7.82 -6.53
CA VAL A 50 6.32 7.14 -6.89
C VAL A 50 6.08 6.26 -8.11
N SER A 51 7.07 6.15 -8.98
CA SER A 51 6.93 5.41 -10.23
C SER A 51 7.36 3.94 -10.14
N GLU A 52 8.17 3.62 -9.15
CA GLU A 52 8.77 2.30 -9.02
C GLU A 52 8.47 1.63 -7.68
N GLY A 53 8.36 0.31 -7.69
CA GLY A 53 8.14 -0.48 -6.49
C GLY A 53 9.26 -0.32 -5.45
N LYS A 54 10.50 -0.19 -5.90
CA LYS A 54 11.65 0.05 -5.01
C LYS A 54 11.52 1.37 -4.26
N ASP A 55 11.20 2.45 -4.98
CA ASP A 55 11.00 3.78 -4.40
C ASP A 55 9.81 3.79 -3.44
N ALA A 56 8.73 3.07 -3.79
CA ALA A 56 7.59 2.87 -2.89
C ALA A 56 7.99 2.20 -1.57
N LEU A 57 8.85 1.20 -1.62
CA LEU A 57 9.35 0.52 -0.42
C LEU A 57 10.28 1.43 0.40
N GLU A 58 11.17 2.18 -0.25
CA GLU A 58 12.03 3.17 0.42
C GLU A 58 11.18 4.26 1.10
N TYR A 59 10.13 4.74 0.42
CA TYR A 59 9.15 5.68 0.99
C TYR A 59 8.49 5.12 2.25
N MET A 60 7.87 3.94 2.15
CA MET A 60 7.15 3.33 3.27
C MET A 60 8.05 2.96 4.45
N LEU A 61 9.29 2.54 4.17
CA LEU A 61 10.29 2.22 5.18
C LEU A 61 11.06 3.45 5.66
N ARG A 62 10.74 4.64 5.13
CA ARG A 62 11.37 5.92 5.48
C ARG A 62 12.89 5.89 5.33
N LYS A 63 13.39 5.39 4.18
CA LYS A 63 14.81 5.28 3.86
C LYS A 63 15.25 6.37 2.89
N GLY A 64 16.55 6.68 2.92
CA GLY A 64 17.17 7.63 1.99
C GLY A 64 16.46 8.97 1.96
N PRO A 65 16.05 9.47 0.77
CA PRO A 65 15.38 10.76 0.63
C PRO A 65 14.02 10.82 1.33
N HIS A 66 13.45 9.68 1.68
CA HIS A 66 12.14 9.56 2.31
C HIS A 66 12.17 9.48 3.86
N ALA A 67 13.33 9.74 4.50
CA ALA A 67 13.47 9.56 5.95
C ALA A 67 12.47 10.37 6.80
N ASN A 68 12.00 11.51 6.30
CA ASN A 68 11.11 12.43 7.01
C ASN A 68 9.69 12.50 6.45
N VAL A 69 9.32 11.63 5.50
CA VAL A 69 7.97 11.61 4.94
C VAL A 69 6.96 10.99 5.93
N PRO A 70 5.69 11.37 5.87
CA PRO A 70 4.64 10.70 6.63
C PRO A 70 4.40 9.29 6.08
N ILE A 71 4.01 8.37 6.98
CA ILE A 71 3.54 7.03 6.56
C ILE A 71 2.18 7.21 5.90
N PRO A 72 1.92 6.55 4.75
CA PRO A 72 0.62 6.65 4.09
C PRO A 72 -0.48 5.98 4.92
N ASP A 73 -1.68 6.52 4.81
CA ASP A 73 -2.90 5.93 5.37
C ASP A 73 -3.62 5.04 4.35
N LEU A 74 -3.31 5.23 3.06
CA LEU A 74 -3.88 4.50 1.94
C LEU A 74 -2.86 4.43 0.81
N ILE A 75 -2.78 3.28 0.16
CA ILE A 75 -1.92 3.06 -1.00
C ILE A 75 -2.77 2.70 -2.22
N PHE A 76 -2.59 3.44 -3.32
CA PHE A 76 -3.02 3.03 -4.65
C PHE A 76 -1.84 2.39 -5.37
N LEU A 77 -1.93 1.10 -5.65
CA LEU A 77 -0.87 0.31 -6.25
C LEU A 77 -1.28 -0.13 -7.66
N ASP A 78 -0.63 0.41 -8.66
CA ASP A 78 -0.82 0.00 -10.05
C ASP A 78 0.04 -1.21 -10.39
N LEU A 79 -0.61 -2.29 -10.84
CA LEU A 79 0.04 -3.53 -11.25
C LEU A 79 0.12 -3.67 -12.78
N SER A 80 0.04 -2.57 -13.51
CA SER A 80 0.02 -2.63 -14.98
C SER A 80 1.35 -3.06 -15.58
N GLN A 81 2.52 -2.75 -14.92
CA GLN A 81 3.85 -3.17 -15.43
C GLN A 81 4.97 -2.99 -14.41
N PRO A 82 5.98 -3.85 -14.37
CA PRO A 82 5.91 -5.29 -14.58
C PRO A 82 5.19 -5.97 -13.39
N ARG A 83 4.25 -6.84 -13.68
CA ARG A 83 3.37 -7.49 -12.67
C ARG A 83 4.11 -8.07 -11.46
N MET A 84 5.30 -8.64 -11.68
CA MET A 84 6.09 -9.28 -10.62
C MET A 84 6.62 -8.28 -9.57
N ALA A 85 7.17 -7.14 -10.01
CA ALA A 85 7.72 -6.14 -9.08
C ALA A 85 6.64 -5.53 -8.18
N SER A 86 5.43 -5.33 -8.70
CA SER A 86 4.34 -4.73 -7.95
C SER A 86 3.69 -5.70 -6.96
N LEU A 87 3.60 -7.00 -7.27
CA LEU A 87 3.20 -8.03 -6.31
C LEU A 87 4.23 -8.17 -5.17
N GLU A 88 5.50 -7.95 -5.48
CA GLU A 88 6.56 -7.94 -4.47
C GLU A 88 6.39 -6.78 -3.48
N VAL A 89 6.01 -5.60 -3.95
CA VAL A 89 5.64 -4.47 -3.06
C VAL A 89 4.55 -4.88 -2.09
N LEU A 90 3.46 -5.47 -2.60
CA LEU A 90 2.36 -5.96 -1.76
C LEU A 90 2.84 -6.97 -0.73
N LYS A 91 3.63 -7.96 -1.15
CA LYS A 91 4.20 -8.99 -0.28
C LYS A 91 5.07 -8.40 0.82
N ILE A 92 5.96 -7.46 0.50
CA ILE A 92 6.85 -6.82 1.48
C ILE A 92 6.05 -5.98 2.48
N VAL A 93 5.08 -5.19 2.01
CA VAL A 93 4.21 -4.41 2.92
C VAL A 93 3.47 -5.33 3.89
N ARG A 94 2.95 -6.45 3.42
CA ARG A 94 2.22 -7.41 4.26
C ARG A 94 3.11 -8.22 5.20
N SER A 95 4.38 -8.40 4.86
CA SER A 95 5.35 -9.05 5.76
C SER A 95 6.02 -8.08 6.75
N THR A 96 5.79 -6.77 6.62
CA THR A 96 6.36 -5.74 7.50
C THR A 96 5.34 -5.34 8.58
N PRO A 97 5.50 -5.76 9.85
CA PRO A 97 4.48 -5.55 10.89
C PRO A 97 4.00 -4.11 11.05
N ALA A 98 4.92 -3.15 10.88
CA ALA A 98 4.61 -1.72 10.99
C ALA A 98 3.75 -1.17 9.82
N LEU A 99 3.59 -1.93 8.73
CA LEU A 99 2.88 -1.51 7.52
C LEU A 99 1.62 -2.34 7.23
N THR A 100 1.43 -3.47 7.90
CA THR A 100 0.32 -4.42 7.62
C THR A 100 -1.05 -3.80 7.73
N HIS A 101 -1.20 -2.77 8.56
CA HIS A 101 -2.48 -2.07 8.80
C HIS A 101 -2.88 -1.11 7.68
N ILE A 102 -1.96 -0.78 6.75
CA ILE A 102 -2.22 0.18 5.68
C ILE A 102 -3.05 -0.50 4.59
N PRO A 103 -4.26 0.00 4.26
CA PRO A 103 -5.02 -0.53 3.15
C PRO A 103 -4.34 -0.26 1.81
N ILE A 104 -4.40 -1.27 0.94
CA ILE A 104 -3.85 -1.22 -0.41
C ILE A 104 -4.98 -1.50 -1.40
N VAL A 105 -5.28 -0.52 -2.22
CA VAL A 105 -6.15 -0.63 -3.39
C VAL A 105 -5.26 -0.97 -4.59
N VAL A 106 -5.48 -2.14 -5.15
CA VAL A 106 -4.73 -2.62 -6.30
C VAL A 106 -5.52 -2.33 -7.57
N ALA A 107 -4.88 -1.69 -8.55
CA ALA A 107 -5.45 -1.44 -9.85
C ALA A 107 -4.63 -2.14 -10.95
N ALA A 108 -5.28 -2.75 -11.94
CA ALA A 108 -4.61 -3.39 -13.07
C ALA A 108 -5.46 -3.33 -14.34
N GLY A 109 -4.82 -3.39 -15.51
CA GLY A 109 -5.52 -3.40 -16.80
C GLY A 109 -6.22 -4.71 -17.13
N SER A 110 -5.98 -5.78 -16.37
CA SER A 110 -6.58 -7.10 -16.59
C SER A 110 -7.10 -7.65 -15.26
N ASP A 111 -8.25 -8.29 -15.32
CA ASP A 111 -8.93 -8.99 -14.23
C ASP A 111 -8.82 -10.53 -14.35
N ASP A 112 -7.70 -11.00 -14.92
CA ASP A 112 -7.42 -12.44 -14.96
C ASP A 112 -7.66 -13.09 -13.60
N PRO A 113 -8.48 -14.15 -13.50
CA PRO A 113 -8.89 -14.72 -12.20
C PRO A 113 -7.72 -15.23 -11.35
N GLN A 114 -6.66 -15.75 -11.96
CA GLN A 114 -5.50 -16.22 -11.20
C GLN A 114 -4.71 -15.05 -10.64
N PHE A 115 -4.61 -13.96 -11.41
CA PHE A 115 -3.96 -12.75 -10.97
C PHE A 115 -4.73 -12.08 -9.82
N VAL A 116 -6.06 -11.95 -9.95
CA VAL A 116 -6.93 -11.43 -8.89
C VAL A 116 -6.79 -12.26 -7.61
N ARG A 117 -6.83 -13.59 -7.73
CA ARG A 117 -6.61 -14.49 -6.57
C ARG A 117 -5.24 -14.27 -5.91
N SER A 118 -4.19 -14.05 -6.70
CA SER A 118 -2.85 -13.80 -6.18
C SER A 118 -2.80 -12.52 -5.34
N VAL A 119 -3.50 -11.45 -5.77
CA VAL A 119 -3.58 -10.20 -5.03
C VAL A 119 -4.27 -10.41 -3.67
N TYR A 120 -5.40 -11.09 -3.65
CA TYR A 120 -6.12 -11.35 -2.39
C TYR A 120 -5.37 -12.34 -1.50
N ALA A 121 -4.70 -13.34 -2.05
CA ALA A 121 -3.84 -14.27 -1.30
C ALA A 121 -2.66 -13.55 -0.62
N LEU A 122 -2.21 -12.43 -1.17
CA LEU A 122 -1.24 -11.53 -0.57
C LEU A 122 -1.87 -10.44 0.32
N ASN A 123 -3.14 -10.59 0.71
CA ASN A 123 -3.88 -9.65 1.54
C ASN A 123 -3.99 -8.23 0.93
N GLY A 124 -4.15 -8.12 -0.40
CA GLY A 124 -4.67 -6.90 -1.02
C GLY A 124 -6.08 -6.62 -0.50
N ASN A 125 -6.40 -5.38 -0.17
CA ASN A 125 -7.70 -5.03 0.42
C ASN A 125 -8.80 -4.85 -0.64
N CYS A 126 -8.42 -4.48 -1.84
CA CYS A 126 -9.34 -4.25 -2.94
C CYS A 126 -8.58 -4.44 -4.26
N PHE A 127 -9.17 -5.16 -5.19
CA PHE A 127 -8.68 -5.26 -6.56
C PHE A 127 -9.66 -4.60 -7.51
N ILE A 128 -9.14 -3.84 -8.46
CA ILE A 128 -9.94 -3.13 -9.43
C ILE A 128 -9.33 -3.25 -10.81
N ARG A 129 -10.17 -3.62 -11.77
CA ARG A 129 -9.84 -3.50 -13.17
C ARG A 129 -9.89 -2.04 -13.56
N LYS A 130 -8.80 -1.50 -14.10
CA LYS A 130 -8.77 -0.15 -14.65
C LYS A 130 -9.72 -0.06 -15.85
N PRO A 131 -10.65 0.89 -15.85
CA PRO A 131 -11.45 1.17 -17.03
C PRO A 131 -10.56 1.69 -18.19
N GLY A 132 -11.03 1.49 -19.42
CA GLY A 132 -10.34 2.01 -20.60
C GLY A 132 -10.60 3.50 -20.82
N GLU A 133 -11.75 3.98 -20.37
CA GLU A 133 -12.18 5.37 -20.55
C GLU A 133 -11.70 6.27 -19.42
N LEU A 134 -11.16 7.44 -19.74
CA LEU A 134 -10.59 8.38 -18.76
C LEU A 134 -11.60 8.86 -17.71
N GLU A 135 -12.83 9.14 -18.14
CA GLU A 135 -13.90 9.60 -17.25
C GLU A 135 -14.34 8.51 -16.28
N GLU A 136 -14.37 7.27 -16.73
CA GLU A 136 -14.67 6.11 -15.90
C GLU A 136 -13.58 5.89 -14.87
N PHE A 137 -12.32 6.01 -15.26
CA PHE A 137 -11.18 5.91 -14.37
C PHE A 137 -11.20 7.00 -13.29
N ALA A 138 -11.48 8.26 -13.68
CA ALA A 138 -11.60 9.36 -12.72
C ALA A 138 -12.74 9.14 -11.72
N ARG A 139 -13.93 8.70 -12.18
CA ARG A 139 -15.06 8.35 -11.29
C ARG A 139 -14.73 7.22 -10.34
N PHE A 140 -13.98 6.25 -10.81
CA PHE A 140 -13.50 5.15 -10.02
C PHE A 140 -12.58 5.62 -8.88
N ILE A 141 -11.57 6.43 -9.17
CA ILE A 141 -10.65 6.99 -8.17
C ILE A 141 -11.42 7.83 -7.14
N ASP A 142 -12.34 8.67 -7.59
CA ASP A 142 -13.21 9.48 -6.73
C ASP A 142 -14.03 8.59 -5.77
N THR A 143 -14.65 7.53 -6.28
CA THR A 143 -15.47 6.60 -5.49
C THR A 143 -14.62 5.88 -4.44
N CYS A 144 -13.46 5.37 -4.84
CA CYS A 144 -12.55 4.72 -3.91
C CYS A 144 -12.06 5.66 -2.82
N TYR A 145 -11.66 6.85 -3.18
CA TYR A 145 -11.18 7.82 -2.20
C TYR A 145 -12.27 8.22 -1.21
N LYS A 146 -13.49 8.50 -1.69
CA LYS A 146 -14.65 8.84 -0.84
C LYS A 146 -15.00 7.70 0.11
N PHE A 147 -14.94 6.45 -0.34
CA PHE A 147 -15.15 5.28 0.49
C PHE A 147 -14.12 5.20 1.62
N TRP A 148 -12.84 5.24 1.30
CA TRP A 148 -11.77 5.12 2.30
C TRP A 148 -11.69 6.31 3.24
N ARG A 149 -12.03 7.51 2.79
CA ARG A 149 -12.03 8.72 3.61
C ARG A 149 -13.29 8.87 4.46
N GLY A 150 -14.45 8.51 3.93
CA GLY A 150 -15.76 8.86 4.51
C GLY A 150 -16.45 7.71 5.22
N VAL A 151 -16.28 6.48 4.74
CA VAL A 151 -16.97 5.28 5.25
C VAL A 151 -16.07 4.48 6.19
N VAL A 152 -14.83 4.25 5.77
CA VAL A 152 -13.87 3.43 6.51
C VAL A 152 -13.23 4.23 7.65
N THR A 153 -13.05 3.58 8.80
CA THR A 153 -12.19 4.10 9.86
C THR A 153 -10.79 3.55 9.68
N LEU A 154 -9.89 4.39 9.18
CA LEU A 154 -8.49 4.02 9.00
C LEU A 154 -7.78 3.88 10.34
N ALA A 155 -6.80 2.97 10.40
CA ALA A 155 -5.98 2.79 11.58
C ALA A 155 -5.26 4.09 11.97
N PRO A 156 -5.05 4.37 13.26
CA PRO A 156 -4.23 5.49 13.67
C PRO A 156 -2.79 5.28 13.19
N ARG A 157 -2.12 6.37 12.79
CA ARG A 157 -0.70 6.30 12.42
C ARG A 157 0.12 5.88 13.62
N HIS A 158 1.01 4.93 13.43
CA HIS A 158 1.98 4.58 14.48
C HIS A 158 2.88 5.76 14.80
N PRO A 159 3.21 6.01 16.09
CA PRO A 159 4.23 6.97 16.46
C PRO A 159 5.55 6.70 15.74
N LYS A 160 6.30 7.75 15.42
CA LYS A 160 7.61 7.62 14.72
C LYS A 160 8.53 6.58 15.38
N THR A 161 8.48 6.47 16.70
CA THR A 161 9.24 5.49 17.52
C THR A 161 8.97 4.02 17.19
N ALA A 162 7.75 3.65 16.81
CA ALA A 162 7.42 2.25 16.52
C ALA A 162 8.10 1.75 15.22
N LEU A 163 8.24 2.62 14.23
CA LEU A 163 8.95 2.30 12.98
C LEU A 163 10.46 2.25 13.18
N GLU A 164 11.01 3.15 13.99
CA GLU A 164 12.43 3.14 14.36
C GLU A 164 12.80 1.90 15.16
N MET A 165 11.92 1.42 16.04
CA MET A 165 12.09 0.16 16.75
C MET A 165 12.01 -1.05 15.83
N ALA A 166 11.07 -1.07 14.87
CA ALA A 166 10.96 -2.14 13.89
C ALA A 166 12.16 -2.20 12.94
N SER A 167 12.71 -1.05 12.56
CA SER A 167 13.91 -0.98 11.70
C SER A 167 15.20 -1.38 12.43
N ARG A 168 15.25 -1.19 13.75
CA ARG A 168 16.39 -1.63 14.60
C ARG A 168 16.32 -3.10 14.98
N GLY A 169 15.12 -3.67 15.10
CA GLY A 169 14.90 -5.08 15.44
C GLY A 169 15.02 -6.04 14.25
N GLN A 170 14.90 -5.57 13.05
CA GLN A 170 15.17 -6.30 11.82
C GLN A 170 16.58 -5.95 11.33
N SER A 171 17.60 -6.41 12.02
CA SER A 171 18.84 -6.77 11.34
C SER A 171 18.42 -7.70 10.23
N ILE A 172 18.46 -7.19 9.01
CA ILE A 172 18.30 -7.96 7.78
C ILE A 172 19.30 -9.10 7.91
N GLN A 173 18.83 -10.28 8.30
CA GLN A 173 19.63 -11.48 8.13
C GLN A 173 19.93 -11.52 6.63
N LYS A 174 21.17 -11.18 6.36
CA LYS A 174 21.81 -11.26 5.08
C LYS A 174 21.26 -12.45 4.31
N PHE A 175 20.72 -12.20 3.15
CA PHE A 175 20.81 -13.11 2.04
C PHE A 175 22.30 -13.28 1.72
N SER A 176 23.01 -14.01 2.57
CA SER A 176 24.40 -14.40 2.42
C SER A 176 24.40 -15.88 2.14
N LYS A 177 24.58 -16.16 0.85
CA LYS A 177 25.37 -17.27 0.35
C LYS A 177 25.26 -18.59 1.11
N THR A 178 24.37 -19.46 0.73
CA THR A 178 24.70 -20.88 0.67
C THR A 178 25.52 -21.14 -0.60
N LYS A 179 26.80 -20.84 -0.55
CA LYS A 179 27.76 -21.54 -1.39
C LYS A 179 27.91 -22.95 -0.81
N SER A 180 27.33 -23.88 -1.52
CA SER A 180 27.71 -25.28 -1.50
C SER A 180 29.22 -25.41 -1.65
N THR A 181 29.84 -25.98 -0.67
CA THR A 181 31.11 -26.70 -0.78
C THR A 181 31.12 -27.69 0.37
N ASP A 182 30.78 -28.93 0.06
CA ASP A 182 31.48 -30.08 0.56
C ASP A 182 30.93 -31.32 -0.16
N ALA A 183 31.69 -31.72 -1.17
CA ALA A 183 31.62 -33.06 -1.72
C ALA A 183 32.46 -33.98 -0.83
N PRO A 184 31.93 -35.10 -0.34
CA PRO A 184 32.78 -36.09 0.31
C PRO A 184 33.51 -36.90 -0.77
N THR A 185 34.80 -36.80 -0.73
CA THR A 185 35.78 -37.65 -1.44
C THR A 185 35.59 -39.10 -1.02
N ALA A 186 35.06 -39.91 -1.93
CA ALA A 186 35.07 -41.38 -1.74
C ALA A 186 36.49 -41.90 -1.99
N SER A 187 37.19 -42.22 -0.92
CA SER A 187 38.42 -42.98 -0.96
C SER A 187 38.10 -44.46 -1.19
N ARG A 188 38.39 -44.94 -2.41
CA ARG A 188 38.56 -46.37 -2.69
C ARG A 188 39.73 -46.91 -1.88
N ARG A 189 39.51 -47.95 -1.09
CA ARG A 189 40.54 -48.92 -0.79
C ARG A 189 40.06 -50.29 -1.24
N LEU A 190 40.83 -50.85 -2.16
CA LEU A 190 40.88 -52.25 -2.51
C LEU A 190 41.43 -53.06 -1.30
N ASN A 191 40.78 -54.13 -0.98
CA ASN A 191 41.29 -55.49 -0.88
C ASN A 191 40.13 -56.47 -0.75
#